data_575d566299a9df09408faf44cfead13e
#
_entry.id   575d566299a9df09408faf44cfead13e
#
_cell.length_a   1.000
_cell.length_b   1.000
_cell.length_c   1.000
_cell.angle_alpha   90.00
_cell.angle_beta   90.00
_cell.angle_gamma   90.00
#
_symmetry.space_group_name_H-M   'P 1'
#
loop_
_entity.id
_entity.type
_entity.pdbx_description
1 polymer ?
#
loop_
_entity_poly.entity_id
_entity_poly.type
_entity_poly.pdbx_seq_one_letter_code
_entity_poly.pdbx_strand_id
1 'polypeptide(L)'
;SGKSTLLAGLSRLHAPSGGRVWLEGQDLKRFAARKLARCIALLPQEASAPEGLSVSDLIRFGRQPHQAWYRQWSEEDQAVVARAIAAAGLEELAERALDTLSGGQRQRAWIAMTIAQQTPIILLDEPTSALDLGHQLEVFELLHRLVERGRTVIMVVHDLSSACRYADHLIAMRDGRLVAEGEPEKVVTPALVRQLYDVDCSLVEDPLTGKPLLAGLSRRA
;
A
#
# COMPACT_ATOMS: atom_id res chain seq x y z
N SER A 1 1.33 -13.05 11.72
CA SER A 1 0.01 -12.42 11.93
C SER A 1 -0.99 -12.69 10.81
N GLY A 2 -0.54 -13.01 9.56
CA GLY A 2 -1.42 -13.33 8.41
C GLY A 2 -1.88 -12.14 7.57
N LYS A 3 -1.39 -10.92 7.83
CA LYS A 3 -1.77 -9.69 7.10
C LYS A 3 -1.41 -9.77 5.61
N SER A 4 -0.17 -10.11 5.25
CA SER A 4 0.29 -10.26 3.86
C SER A 4 -0.47 -11.39 3.14
N THR A 5 -0.80 -12.48 3.85
CA THR A 5 -1.62 -13.56 3.31
C THR A 5 -3.03 -13.09 2.98
N LEU A 6 -3.64 -12.28 3.84
CA LEU A 6 -4.94 -11.66 3.56
C LEU A 6 -4.85 -10.76 2.33
N LEU A 7 -3.82 -9.90 2.24
CA LEU A 7 -3.62 -9.00 1.11
C LEU A 7 -3.42 -9.79 -0.20
N ALA A 8 -2.64 -10.89 -0.17
CA ALA A 8 -2.46 -11.80 -1.29
C ALA A 8 -3.78 -12.48 -1.72
N GLY A 9 -4.66 -12.80 -0.75
CA GLY A 9 -6.01 -13.29 -1.02
C GLY A 9 -6.90 -12.25 -1.69
N LEU A 10 -6.85 -11.00 -1.23
CA LEU A 10 -7.60 -9.87 -1.80
C LEU A 10 -7.15 -9.52 -3.21
N SER A 11 -5.88 -9.74 -3.56
CA SER A 11 -5.33 -9.55 -4.91
C SER A 11 -5.49 -10.77 -5.83
N ARG A 12 -6.00 -11.88 -5.34
CA ARG A 12 -6.06 -13.19 -6.04
C ARG A 12 -4.69 -13.79 -6.37
N LEU A 13 -3.61 -13.35 -5.70
CA LEU A 13 -2.32 -14.07 -5.78
C LEU A 13 -2.41 -15.44 -5.11
N HIS A 14 -3.15 -15.53 -4.00
CA HIS A 14 -3.46 -16.78 -3.32
C HIS A 14 -4.96 -17.05 -3.35
N ALA A 15 -5.33 -18.29 -3.73
CA ALA A 15 -6.70 -18.71 -3.61
C ALA A 15 -7.02 -19.02 -2.15
N PRO A 16 -8.11 -18.48 -1.57
CA PRO A 16 -8.51 -18.83 -0.23
C PRO A 16 -8.92 -20.30 -0.16
N SER A 17 -8.55 -21.01 0.90
CA SER A 17 -8.96 -22.40 1.18
C SER A 17 -10.46 -22.49 1.48
N GLY A 18 -11.08 -21.41 1.93
CA GLY A 18 -12.51 -21.30 2.20
C GLY A 18 -12.99 -19.86 2.05
N GLY A 19 -14.29 -19.65 2.00
CA GLY A 19 -14.88 -18.33 1.80
C GLY A 19 -14.77 -17.80 0.37
N ARG A 20 -15.13 -16.52 0.20
CA ARG A 20 -15.13 -15.82 -1.09
C ARG A 20 -14.73 -14.38 -0.90
N VAL A 21 -14.06 -13.81 -1.89
CA VAL A 21 -13.75 -12.37 -1.98
C VAL A 21 -14.64 -11.78 -3.07
N TRP A 22 -15.29 -10.67 -2.73
CA TRP A 22 -16.20 -9.97 -3.63
C TRP A 22 -15.62 -8.59 -3.97
N LEU A 23 -15.70 -8.23 -5.23
CA LEU A 23 -15.37 -6.90 -5.73
C LEU A 23 -16.60 -6.38 -6.50
N GLU A 24 -17.18 -5.27 -6.05
CA GLU A 24 -18.38 -4.68 -6.67
C GLU A 24 -19.52 -5.71 -6.92
N GLY A 25 -19.78 -6.57 -5.93
CA GLY A 25 -20.84 -7.58 -6.03
C GLY A 25 -20.52 -8.80 -6.90
N GLN A 26 -19.33 -8.90 -7.48
CA GLN A 26 -18.88 -10.05 -8.28
C GLN A 26 -17.79 -10.83 -7.54
N ASP A 27 -17.88 -12.16 -7.51
CA ASP A 27 -16.82 -13.04 -6.98
C ASP A 27 -15.51 -12.80 -7.74
N LEU A 28 -14.43 -12.54 -7.00
CA LEU A 28 -13.11 -12.22 -7.55
C LEU A 28 -12.57 -13.32 -8.48
N LYS A 29 -12.95 -14.58 -8.24
CA LYS A 29 -12.57 -15.73 -9.08
C LYS A 29 -13.11 -15.64 -10.49
N ARG A 30 -14.20 -14.92 -10.71
CA ARG A 30 -14.87 -14.77 -12.02
C ARG A 30 -14.27 -13.66 -12.89
N PHE A 31 -13.41 -12.82 -12.33
CA PHE A 31 -12.76 -11.77 -13.12
C PHE A 31 -11.72 -12.39 -14.08
N ALA A 32 -11.74 -11.98 -15.35
CA ALA A 32 -10.59 -12.20 -16.22
C ALA A 32 -9.35 -11.47 -15.63
N ALA A 33 -8.18 -12.09 -15.70
CA ALA A 33 -6.95 -11.56 -15.06
C ALA A 33 -6.67 -10.10 -15.43
N ARG A 34 -6.80 -9.77 -16.71
CA ARG A 34 -6.59 -8.41 -17.21
C ARG A 34 -7.64 -7.41 -16.70
N LYS A 35 -8.90 -7.82 -16.56
CA LYS A 35 -9.95 -6.99 -15.98
C LYS A 35 -9.66 -6.72 -14.52
N LEU A 36 -9.26 -7.73 -13.76
CA LEU A 36 -8.88 -7.59 -12.37
C LEU A 36 -7.68 -6.64 -12.20
N ALA A 37 -6.66 -6.77 -13.04
CA ALA A 37 -5.49 -5.89 -13.02
C ALA A 37 -5.79 -4.43 -13.39
N ARG A 38 -6.98 -4.12 -13.91
CA ARG A 38 -7.48 -2.75 -14.08
C ARG A 38 -8.31 -2.26 -12.90
N CYS A 39 -8.66 -3.15 -11.96
CA CYS A 39 -9.40 -2.81 -10.75
C CYS A 39 -8.50 -2.74 -9.52
N ILE A 40 -7.49 -3.60 -9.44
CA ILE A 40 -6.61 -3.74 -8.28
C ILE A 40 -5.16 -3.71 -8.73
N ALA A 41 -4.37 -2.77 -8.19
CA ALA A 41 -2.91 -2.79 -8.23
C ALA A 41 -2.39 -3.40 -6.92
N LEU A 42 -1.29 -4.14 -7.00
CA LEU A 42 -0.60 -4.70 -5.83
C LEU A 42 0.89 -4.37 -5.90
N LEU A 43 1.41 -3.86 -4.77
CA LEU A 43 2.83 -3.80 -4.48
C LEU A 43 3.14 -4.81 -3.38
N PRO A 44 3.86 -5.90 -3.66
CA PRO A 44 4.26 -6.87 -2.64
C PRO A 44 5.41 -6.31 -1.78
N GLN A 45 5.66 -6.91 -0.63
CA GLN A 45 6.71 -6.52 0.31
C GLN A 45 8.10 -6.60 -0.34
N GLU A 46 8.37 -7.66 -1.07
CA GLU A 46 9.61 -7.83 -1.84
C GLU A 46 9.30 -7.65 -3.34
N ALA A 47 9.64 -6.48 -3.84
CA ALA A 47 9.57 -6.19 -5.27
C ALA A 47 10.99 -6.16 -5.85
N SER A 48 11.23 -6.94 -6.88
CA SER A 48 12.50 -7.00 -7.59
C SER A 48 12.34 -6.60 -9.06
N ALA A 49 13.36 -6.01 -9.62
CA ALA A 49 13.42 -5.66 -11.03
C ALA A 49 14.76 -6.16 -11.62
N PRO A 50 14.83 -6.39 -12.93
CA PRO A 50 16.09 -6.66 -13.62
C PRO A 50 17.09 -5.53 -13.37
N GLU A 51 18.39 -5.88 -13.34
CA GLU A 51 19.47 -4.91 -13.23
C GLU A 51 19.48 -3.94 -14.41
N GLY A 52 19.84 -2.69 -14.14
CA GLY A 52 19.93 -1.65 -15.16
C GLY A 52 18.58 -1.07 -15.64
N LEU A 53 17.45 -1.52 -15.07
CA LEU A 53 16.13 -0.97 -15.43
C LEU A 53 16.02 0.47 -14.92
N SER A 54 15.59 1.40 -15.80
CA SER A 54 15.36 2.79 -15.39
C SER A 54 14.05 2.94 -14.57
N VAL A 55 13.95 4.04 -13.82
CA VAL A 55 12.69 4.41 -13.14
C VAL A 55 11.54 4.51 -14.14
N SER A 56 11.75 5.17 -15.27
CA SER A 56 10.76 5.31 -16.34
C SER A 56 10.31 3.95 -16.86
N ASP A 57 11.23 3.02 -17.09
CA ASP A 57 10.90 1.68 -17.58
C ASP A 57 10.11 0.87 -16.56
N LEU A 58 10.48 0.94 -15.27
CA LEU A 58 9.70 0.31 -14.21
C LEU A 58 8.25 0.82 -14.22
N ILE A 59 8.06 2.14 -14.25
CA ILE A 59 6.73 2.74 -14.17
C ILE A 59 5.88 2.37 -15.40
N ARG A 60 6.50 2.20 -16.57
CA ARG A 60 5.84 1.71 -17.79
C ARG A 60 5.20 0.33 -17.60
N PHE A 61 5.76 -0.57 -16.77
CA PHE A 61 5.12 -1.86 -16.48
C PHE A 61 3.72 -1.71 -15.88
N GLY A 62 3.44 -0.64 -15.16
CA GLY A 62 2.09 -0.33 -14.69
C GLY A 62 1.05 -0.22 -15.80
N ARG A 63 1.46 0.04 -17.04
CA ARG A 63 0.57 0.14 -18.20
C ARG A 63 0.23 -1.21 -18.86
N GLN A 64 0.91 -2.30 -18.52
CA GLN A 64 0.68 -3.61 -19.15
C GLN A 64 -0.80 -4.05 -19.18
N PRO A 65 -1.61 -3.86 -18.13
CA PRO A 65 -3.03 -4.24 -18.19
C PRO A 65 -3.84 -3.46 -19.23
N HIS A 66 -3.36 -2.28 -19.65
CA HIS A 66 -4.04 -1.40 -20.61
C HIS A 66 -3.60 -1.62 -22.05
N GLN A 67 -2.44 -2.26 -22.27
CA GLN A 67 -1.91 -2.52 -23.61
C GLN A 67 -2.53 -3.77 -24.23
N ALA A 68 -2.91 -3.70 -25.49
CA ALA A 68 -3.23 -4.90 -26.28
C ALA A 68 -1.93 -5.43 -26.92
N TRP A 69 -1.86 -6.76 -27.17
CA TRP A 69 -0.68 -7.40 -27.76
C TRP A 69 -0.26 -6.83 -29.13
N TYR A 70 -1.23 -6.20 -29.85
CA TYR A 70 -1.04 -5.57 -31.17
C TYR A 70 -0.98 -4.03 -31.12
N ARG A 71 -1.20 -3.42 -29.95
CA ARG A 71 -1.22 -1.96 -29.81
C ARG A 71 0.13 -1.47 -29.34
N GLN A 72 0.75 -0.62 -30.14
CA GLN A 72 1.94 0.09 -29.74
C GLN A 72 1.66 1.04 -28.55
N TRP A 73 2.73 1.44 -27.89
CA TRP A 73 2.73 2.45 -26.83
C TRP A 73 2.01 3.72 -27.29
N SER A 74 1.00 4.18 -26.55
CA SER A 74 0.20 5.34 -26.91
C SER A 74 0.72 6.61 -26.22
N GLU A 75 0.37 7.78 -26.79
CA GLU A 75 0.61 9.07 -26.14
C GLU A 75 -0.09 9.17 -24.78
N GLU A 76 -1.26 8.56 -24.62
CA GLU A 76 -1.95 8.46 -23.36
C GLU A 76 -1.14 7.66 -22.33
N ASP A 77 -0.54 6.51 -22.71
CA ASP A 77 0.32 5.73 -21.81
C ASP A 77 1.53 6.55 -21.38
N GLN A 78 2.14 7.30 -22.31
CA GLN A 78 3.26 8.17 -21.99
C GLN A 78 2.86 9.29 -21.02
N ALA A 79 1.72 9.93 -21.23
CA ALA A 79 1.20 10.96 -20.35
C ALA A 79 0.85 10.41 -18.95
N VAL A 80 0.33 9.17 -18.85
CA VAL A 80 0.06 8.52 -17.59
C VAL A 80 1.35 8.25 -16.81
N VAL A 81 2.38 7.73 -17.49
CA VAL A 81 3.70 7.47 -16.88
C VAL A 81 4.32 8.77 -16.40
N ALA A 82 4.32 9.81 -17.20
CA ALA A 82 4.85 11.13 -16.81
C ALA A 82 4.13 11.69 -15.57
N ARG A 83 2.79 11.58 -15.51
CA ARG A 83 2.03 11.97 -14.31
C ARG A 83 2.35 11.12 -13.09
N ALA A 84 2.60 9.83 -13.25
CA ALA A 84 2.98 8.95 -12.14
C ALA A 84 4.36 9.28 -11.60
N ILE A 85 5.33 9.57 -12.47
CA ILE A 85 6.67 10.05 -12.12
C ILE A 85 6.57 11.35 -11.31
N ALA A 86 5.85 12.34 -11.82
CA ALA A 86 5.66 13.63 -11.17
C ALA A 86 4.93 13.49 -9.81
N ALA A 87 3.90 12.64 -9.74
CA ALA A 87 3.18 12.40 -8.48
C ALA A 87 4.08 11.83 -7.37
N ALA A 88 5.11 11.06 -7.75
CA ALA A 88 6.09 10.47 -6.84
C ALA A 88 7.33 11.35 -6.60
N GLY A 89 7.44 12.53 -7.25
CA GLY A 89 8.60 13.42 -7.15
C GLY A 89 9.88 12.78 -7.69
N LEU A 90 9.80 12.15 -8.87
CA LEU A 90 10.90 11.37 -9.46
C LEU A 90 11.34 11.90 -10.84
N GLU A 91 10.96 13.13 -11.21
CA GLU A 91 11.22 13.69 -12.53
C GLU A 91 12.72 13.71 -12.87
N GLU A 92 13.56 14.16 -11.94
CA GLU A 92 15.01 14.21 -12.12
C GLU A 92 15.69 12.83 -12.11
N LEU A 93 14.96 11.81 -11.69
CA LEU A 93 15.44 10.44 -11.52
C LEU A 93 14.88 9.49 -12.58
N ALA A 94 14.03 9.98 -13.51
CA ALA A 94 13.26 9.15 -14.44
C ALA A 94 14.12 8.20 -15.27
N GLU A 95 15.29 8.66 -15.70
CA GLU A 95 16.22 7.91 -16.56
C GLU A 95 17.33 7.21 -15.74
N ARG A 96 17.35 7.35 -14.41
CA ARG A 96 18.33 6.66 -13.56
C ARG A 96 17.98 5.19 -13.38
N ALA A 97 18.99 4.35 -13.28
CA ALA A 97 18.83 2.94 -12.98
C ALA A 97 18.33 2.76 -11.52
N LEU A 98 17.39 1.85 -11.30
CA LEU A 98 16.77 1.59 -10.00
C LEU A 98 17.75 1.18 -8.92
N ASP A 99 18.81 0.45 -9.28
CA ASP A 99 19.86 -0.02 -8.39
C ASP A 99 20.73 1.12 -7.84
N THR A 100 20.75 2.28 -8.50
CA THR A 100 21.47 3.49 -8.08
C THR A 100 20.68 4.39 -7.13
N LEU A 101 19.41 4.08 -6.87
CA LEU A 101 18.51 4.88 -6.05
C LEU A 101 18.66 4.57 -4.56
N SER A 102 18.36 5.56 -3.71
CA SER A 102 18.15 5.31 -2.27
C SER A 102 16.94 4.39 -2.06
N GLY A 103 16.84 3.76 -0.88
CA GLY A 103 15.69 2.91 -0.53
C GLY A 103 14.36 3.65 -0.69
N GLY A 104 14.26 4.90 -0.20
CA GLY A 104 13.05 5.72 -0.32
C GLY A 104 12.71 6.10 -1.76
N GLN A 105 13.71 6.48 -2.56
CA GLN A 105 13.50 6.77 -3.98
C GLN A 105 13.02 5.53 -4.75
N ARG A 106 13.63 4.39 -4.48
CA ARG A 106 13.24 3.10 -5.08
C ARG A 106 11.81 2.72 -4.68
N GLN A 107 11.45 2.88 -3.43
CA GLN A 107 10.09 2.60 -2.95
C GLN A 107 9.06 3.50 -3.64
N ARG A 108 9.34 4.80 -3.77
CA ARG A 108 8.46 5.72 -4.52
C ARG A 108 8.33 5.32 -5.98
N ALA A 109 9.39 4.81 -6.62
CA ALA A 109 9.31 4.32 -8.00
C ALA A 109 8.36 3.11 -8.13
N TRP A 110 8.40 2.16 -7.19
CA TRP A 110 7.46 1.05 -7.14
C TRP A 110 6.01 1.51 -6.92
N ILE A 111 5.80 2.47 -6.03
CA ILE A 111 4.47 3.06 -5.82
C ILE A 111 4.00 3.79 -7.09
N ALA A 112 4.90 4.54 -7.78
CA ALA A 112 4.58 5.20 -9.04
C ALA A 112 4.15 4.21 -10.13
N MET A 113 4.75 3.02 -10.19
CA MET A 113 4.30 1.94 -11.08
C MET A 113 2.85 1.54 -10.78
N THR A 114 2.46 1.41 -9.49
CA THR A 114 1.05 1.12 -9.13
C THR A 114 0.12 2.28 -9.48
N ILE A 115 0.60 3.52 -9.37
CA ILE A 115 -0.16 4.72 -9.77
C ILE A 115 -0.42 4.71 -11.28
N ALA A 116 0.60 4.36 -12.08
CA ALA A 116 0.51 4.27 -13.53
C ALA A 116 -0.48 3.20 -14.01
N GLN A 117 -0.76 2.19 -13.19
CA GLN A 117 -1.77 1.18 -13.47
C GLN A 117 -3.20 1.75 -13.46
N GLN A 118 -3.43 2.93 -12.86
CA GLN A 118 -4.71 3.66 -12.83
C GLN A 118 -5.87 2.82 -12.29
N THR A 119 -5.63 2.03 -11.25
CA THR A 119 -6.67 1.24 -10.61
C THR A 119 -7.41 2.05 -9.54
N PRO A 120 -8.71 1.79 -9.29
CA PRO A 120 -9.43 2.37 -8.16
C PRO A 120 -8.93 1.86 -6.79
N ILE A 121 -8.37 0.65 -6.74
CA ILE A 121 -7.88 0.02 -5.51
C ILE A 121 -6.38 -0.24 -5.63
N ILE A 122 -5.63 0.15 -4.59
CA ILE A 122 -4.19 -0.08 -4.47
C ILE A 122 -3.94 -0.87 -3.19
N LEU A 123 -3.29 -2.01 -3.32
CA LEU A 123 -2.87 -2.87 -2.22
C LEU A 123 -1.36 -2.74 -2.04
N LEU A 124 -0.90 -2.47 -0.81
CA LEU A 124 0.52 -2.26 -0.50
C LEU A 124 0.91 -3.13 0.70
N ASP A 125 1.89 -3.99 0.51
CA ASP A 125 2.40 -4.83 1.60
C ASP A 125 3.66 -4.19 2.19
N GLU A 126 3.53 -3.59 3.38
CA GLU A 126 4.60 -2.94 4.13
C GLU A 126 5.40 -1.87 3.35
N PRO A 127 4.74 -0.88 2.73
CA PRO A 127 5.42 0.04 1.82
C PRO A 127 6.44 0.96 2.49
N THR A 128 6.56 0.94 3.82
CA THR A 128 7.44 1.84 4.58
C THR A 128 8.44 1.12 5.49
N SER A 129 8.48 -0.24 5.48
CA SER A 129 9.21 -1.05 6.48
C SER A 129 10.74 -0.84 6.50
N ALA A 130 11.34 -0.44 5.38
CA ALA A 130 12.79 -0.25 5.24
C ALA A 130 13.20 1.24 5.09
N LEU A 131 12.31 2.16 5.43
CA LEU A 131 12.52 3.59 5.22
C LEU A 131 12.80 4.31 6.55
N ASP A 132 13.64 5.34 6.51
CA ASP A 132 13.73 6.30 7.60
C ASP A 132 12.46 7.16 7.72
N LEU A 133 12.34 7.89 8.82
CA LEU A 133 11.14 8.64 9.15
C LEU A 133 10.76 9.66 8.06
N GLY A 134 11.73 10.35 7.47
CA GLY A 134 11.47 11.36 6.42
C GLY A 134 10.85 10.72 5.18
N HIS A 135 11.45 9.64 4.70
CA HIS A 135 10.95 8.90 3.55
C HIS A 135 9.60 8.20 3.82
N GLN A 136 9.35 7.75 5.07
CA GLN A 136 8.03 7.23 5.45
C GLN A 136 6.94 8.31 5.30
N LEU A 137 7.21 9.53 5.78
CA LEU A 137 6.29 10.65 5.64
C LEU A 137 5.99 10.96 4.17
N GLU A 138 7.01 11.02 3.31
CA GLU A 138 6.83 11.24 1.86
C GLU A 138 5.91 10.18 1.22
N VAL A 139 6.08 8.91 1.61
CA VAL A 139 5.22 7.81 1.13
C VAL A 139 3.79 7.97 1.64
N PHE A 140 3.58 8.24 2.93
CA PHE A 140 2.24 8.44 3.47
C PHE A 140 1.52 9.63 2.85
N GLU A 141 2.21 10.76 2.64
CA GLU A 141 1.66 11.91 1.95
C GLU A 141 1.28 11.61 0.50
N LEU A 142 2.12 10.85 -0.21
CA LEU A 142 1.80 10.38 -1.56
C LEU A 142 0.52 9.54 -1.57
N LEU A 143 0.40 8.58 -0.65
CA LEU A 143 -0.77 7.72 -0.53
C LEU A 143 -2.03 8.51 -0.14
N HIS A 144 -1.91 9.47 0.78
CA HIS A 144 -3.00 10.35 1.17
C HIS A 144 -3.55 11.14 -0.02
N ARG A 145 -2.67 11.74 -0.84
CA ARG A 145 -3.08 12.41 -2.09
C ARG A 145 -3.81 11.50 -3.08
N LEU A 146 -3.55 10.20 -3.07
CA LEU A 146 -4.29 9.24 -3.90
C LEU A 146 -5.70 8.99 -3.36
N VAL A 147 -5.84 8.92 -2.03
CA VAL A 147 -7.16 8.78 -1.36
C VAL A 147 -8.01 10.02 -1.60
N GLU A 148 -7.46 11.22 -1.46
CA GLU A 148 -8.16 12.47 -1.79
C GLU A 148 -8.67 12.53 -3.24
N ARG A 149 -8.01 11.83 -4.15
CA ARG A 149 -8.44 11.68 -5.55
C ARG A 149 -9.40 10.52 -5.79
N GLY A 150 -9.99 9.98 -4.72
CA GLY A 150 -11.03 8.95 -4.76
C GLY A 150 -10.52 7.51 -4.95
N ARG A 151 -9.23 7.24 -4.71
CA ARG A 151 -8.73 5.87 -4.71
C ARG A 151 -8.85 5.23 -3.33
N THR A 152 -9.06 3.92 -3.30
CA THR A 152 -8.98 3.13 -2.07
C THR A 152 -7.57 2.58 -1.93
N VAL A 153 -6.91 2.89 -0.81
CA VAL A 153 -5.60 2.33 -0.46
C VAL A 153 -5.75 1.38 0.71
N ILE A 154 -5.35 0.14 0.52
CA ILE A 154 -5.28 -0.87 1.60
C ILE A 154 -3.80 -1.22 1.77
N MET A 155 -3.27 -0.99 2.96
CA MET A 155 -1.86 -1.28 3.24
C MET A 155 -1.66 -2.07 4.52
N VAL A 156 -0.66 -2.94 4.48
CA VAL A 156 -0.15 -3.59 5.69
C VAL A 156 0.89 -2.68 6.32
N VAL A 157 0.76 -2.41 7.60
CA VAL A 157 1.74 -1.66 8.39
C VAL A 157 2.11 -2.42 9.66
N HIS A 158 3.31 -2.20 10.18
CA HIS A 158 3.77 -2.78 11.44
C HIS A 158 3.62 -1.81 12.61
N ASP A 159 3.73 -0.52 12.34
CA ASP A 159 3.61 0.51 13.37
C ASP A 159 2.15 0.97 13.54
N LEU A 160 1.63 0.75 14.74
CA LEU A 160 0.26 1.13 15.07
C LEU A 160 0.08 2.65 15.13
N SER A 161 1.12 3.42 15.50
CA SER A 161 1.04 4.88 15.55
C SER A 161 0.84 5.46 14.16
N SER A 162 1.61 4.99 13.17
CA SER A 162 1.41 5.35 11.77
C SER A 162 0.03 4.90 11.26
N ALA A 163 -0.39 3.67 11.63
CA ALA A 163 -1.73 3.19 11.26
C ALA A 163 -2.83 4.09 11.83
N CYS A 164 -2.75 4.49 13.09
CA CYS A 164 -3.70 5.42 13.71
C CYS A 164 -3.72 6.77 12.99
N ARG A 165 -2.53 7.30 12.68
CA ARG A 165 -2.41 8.64 12.10
C ARG A 165 -2.98 8.76 10.70
N TYR A 166 -2.75 7.75 9.83
CA TYR A 166 -3.03 7.84 8.41
C TYR A 166 -4.25 7.05 7.93
N ALA A 167 -4.72 6.06 8.69
CA ALA A 167 -5.87 5.27 8.27
C ALA A 167 -7.20 5.94 8.63
N ASP A 168 -8.19 5.77 7.75
CA ASP A 168 -9.60 6.06 8.03
C ASP A 168 -10.27 4.84 8.68
N HIS A 169 -9.75 3.64 8.40
CA HIS A 169 -10.26 2.38 8.89
C HIS A 169 -9.13 1.41 9.19
N LEU A 170 -9.13 0.81 10.37
CA LEU A 170 -8.16 -0.19 10.82
C LEU A 170 -8.75 -1.59 10.80
N ILE A 171 -7.93 -2.54 10.37
CA ILE A 171 -8.19 -3.98 10.51
C ILE A 171 -7.04 -4.56 11.31
N ALA A 172 -7.27 -4.88 12.58
CA ALA A 172 -6.28 -5.46 13.48
C ALA A 172 -6.32 -6.99 13.44
N MET A 173 -5.17 -7.60 13.22
CA MET A 173 -5.04 -9.06 13.11
C MET A 173 -3.98 -9.60 14.05
N ARG A 174 -4.29 -10.71 14.74
CA ARG A 174 -3.35 -11.52 15.50
C ARG A 174 -3.57 -13.00 15.17
N ASP A 175 -2.50 -13.76 14.93
CA ASP A 175 -2.51 -15.21 14.69
C ASP A 175 -3.52 -15.67 13.61
N GLY A 176 -3.58 -14.91 12.52
CA GLY A 176 -4.46 -15.19 11.38
C GLY A 176 -5.93 -14.89 11.62
N ARG A 177 -6.28 -14.22 12.73
CA ARG A 177 -7.65 -13.88 13.09
C ARG A 177 -7.85 -12.37 13.13
N LEU A 178 -9.03 -11.94 12.73
CA LEU A 178 -9.50 -10.58 12.97
C LEU A 178 -9.73 -10.38 14.46
N VAL A 179 -9.12 -9.33 15.02
CA VAL A 179 -9.25 -8.99 16.44
C VAL A 179 -10.16 -7.78 16.65
N ALA A 180 -9.99 -6.76 15.79
CA ALA A 180 -10.81 -5.57 15.80
C ALA A 180 -10.80 -4.93 14.40
N GLU A 181 -11.87 -4.18 14.08
CA GLU A 181 -11.97 -3.36 12.87
C GLU A 181 -12.80 -2.10 13.15
N GLY A 182 -12.48 -1.01 12.47
CA GLY A 182 -13.19 0.27 12.58
C GLY A 182 -12.26 1.47 12.50
N GLU A 183 -12.82 2.65 12.76
CA GLU A 183 -12.07 3.90 12.84
C GLU A 183 -11.04 3.84 13.98
N PRO A 184 -9.81 4.36 13.79
CA PRO A 184 -8.75 4.30 14.80
C PRO A 184 -9.20 4.78 16.19
N GLU A 185 -9.92 5.91 16.23
CA GLU A 185 -10.38 6.56 17.45
C GLU A 185 -11.38 5.69 18.25
N LYS A 186 -12.09 4.79 17.55
CA LYS A 186 -13.11 3.93 18.16
C LYS A 186 -12.56 2.58 18.60
N VAL A 187 -11.57 2.05 17.87
CA VAL A 187 -11.12 0.67 18.09
C VAL A 187 -9.79 0.58 18.83
N VAL A 188 -8.92 1.61 18.74
CA VAL A 188 -7.62 1.57 19.40
C VAL A 188 -7.78 1.92 20.86
N THR A 189 -7.57 0.92 21.71
CA THR A 189 -7.63 1.02 23.17
C THR A 189 -6.39 0.39 23.79
N PRO A 190 -6.01 0.73 25.04
CA PRO A 190 -4.92 0.03 25.74
C PRO A 190 -5.14 -1.49 25.81
N ALA A 191 -6.40 -1.94 25.92
CA ALA A 191 -6.75 -3.35 25.90
C ALA A 191 -6.44 -4.00 24.55
N LEU A 192 -6.77 -3.35 23.43
CA LEU A 192 -6.42 -3.83 22.08
C LEU A 192 -4.91 -3.88 21.88
N VAL A 193 -4.18 -2.84 22.30
CA VAL A 193 -2.70 -2.80 22.20
C VAL A 193 -2.09 -3.96 22.97
N ARG A 194 -2.56 -4.19 24.20
CA ARG A 194 -2.14 -5.35 25.02
C ARG A 194 -2.44 -6.66 24.30
N GLN A 195 -3.62 -6.79 23.71
CA GLN A 195 -4.01 -7.99 22.97
C GLN A 195 -3.16 -8.23 21.73
N LEU A 196 -2.73 -7.19 21.02
CA LEU A 196 -1.96 -7.31 19.79
C LEU A 196 -0.45 -7.53 20.02
N TYR A 197 0.12 -6.85 21.03
CA TYR A 197 1.58 -6.73 21.20
C TYR A 197 2.12 -7.24 22.52
N ASP A 198 1.25 -7.64 23.46
CA ASP A 198 1.62 -8.05 24.84
C ASP A 198 2.38 -6.94 25.61
N VAL A 199 2.00 -5.68 25.38
CA VAL A 199 2.54 -4.49 26.06
C VAL A 199 1.43 -3.67 26.70
N ASP A 200 1.74 -3.00 27.78
CA ASP A 200 0.88 -1.99 28.38
C ASP A 200 1.23 -0.61 27.82
N CYS A 201 0.22 0.23 27.61
CA CYS A 201 0.38 1.60 27.15
C CYS A 201 -0.71 2.51 27.72
N SER A 202 -0.46 3.80 27.65
CA SER A 202 -1.48 4.84 27.67
C SER A 202 -1.72 5.38 26.28
N LEU A 203 -2.89 5.94 26.03
CA LEU A 203 -3.18 6.66 24.79
C LEU A 203 -3.25 8.16 25.08
N VAL A 204 -2.67 8.93 24.21
CA VAL A 204 -2.79 10.41 24.14
C VAL A 204 -3.36 10.79 22.80
N GLU A 205 -3.99 11.93 22.73
CA GLU A 205 -4.50 12.47 21.46
C GLU A 205 -3.38 13.21 20.72
N ASP A 206 -3.20 12.91 19.43
CA ASP A 206 -2.29 13.66 18.56
C ASP A 206 -2.82 15.09 18.39
N PRO A 207 -2.09 16.11 18.81
CA PRO A 207 -2.56 17.50 18.76
C PRO A 207 -2.80 18.02 17.34
N LEU A 208 -2.26 17.37 16.32
CA LEU A 208 -2.43 17.76 14.92
C LEU A 208 -3.60 17.07 14.23
N THR A 209 -3.87 15.83 14.59
CA THR A 209 -4.87 14.99 13.89
C THR A 209 -6.06 14.59 14.76
N GLY A 210 -5.97 14.76 16.08
CA GLY A 210 -6.97 14.26 17.03
C GLY A 210 -6.98 12.75 17.19
N LYS A 211 -6.11 12.03 16.48
CA LYS A 211 -6.08 10.56 16.46
C LYS A 211 -5.26 9.99 17.63
N PRO A 212 -5.50 8.73 18.04
CA PRO A 212 -4.80 8.14 19.19
C PRO A 212 -3.31 7.92 18.88
N LEU A 213 -2.46 8.35 19.80
CA LEU A 213 -1.02 8.07 19.86
C LEU A 213 -0.70 7.17 21.05
N LEU A 214 0.19 6.20 20.83
CA LEU A 214 0.67 5.33 21.90
C LEU A 214 1.75 6.05 22.72
N ALA A 215 1.56 6.07 24.04
CA ALA A 215 2.51 6.65 24.99
C ALA A 215 2.74 5.67 26.17
N GLY A 216 3.84 5.87 26.90
CA GLY A 216 4.12 5.10 28.11
C GLY A 216 4.20 3.59 27.91
N LEU A 217 4.78 3.15 26.80
CA LEU A 217 4.92 1.72 26.48
C LEU A 217 5.79 1.01 27.53
N SER A 218 5.27 -0.07 28.11
CA SER A 218 5.99 -0.93 29.04
C SER A 218 5.73 -2.41 28.75
N ARG A 219 6.74 -3.24 28.97
CA ARG A 219 6.53 -4.70 28.95
C ARG A 219 5.77 -5.11 30.21
N ARG A 220 4.87 -6.05 30.02
CA ARG A 220 4.22 -6.71 31.15
C ARG A 220 5.25 -7.45 31.97
N ALA A 221 5.30 -7.19 33.30
CA ALA A 221 6.10 -7.95 34.25
C ALA A 221 5.57 -9.38 34.41
#